data_2fabff9d7094d946e753e355ab1e676f
#
_entry.id   2fabff9d7094d946e753e355ab1e676f
#
_cell.length_a   1.000
_cell.length_b   1.000
_cell.length_c   1.000
_cell.angle_alpha   90.00
_cell.angle_beta   90.00
_cell.angle_gamma   90.00
#
_symmetry.space_group_name_H-M   'P 1'
#
loop_
_entity.id
_entity.type
_entity.pdbx_description
1 polymer ?
#
loop_
_entity_poly.entity_id
_entity_poly.type
_entity_poly.pdbx_seq_one_letter_code
_entity_poly.pdbx_strand_id
1 'polypeptide(L)'
;MRRSSLAALGMVAVAALLLAGCASAEPNGPAATEPATETPQSDPDLGAAWLDGGRLIGLVTLGSSTCVPQAEEADLVDGVLEVTLAEPAADQPCTMDLVPRVTLVGVPEDVDPAKALPISVSGEDYFGEVDLAGVGGLTPGGETDYLPSAGWATAPGQFIVLTWGSSTCVPVISDVAATGPAELTVTYEAVPEDQVCTMDMVPRAAVAAVNGLAGVADVQAILTGDQFDGVAIPIYGVSA
;
A
#
# COMPACT_ATOMS: atom_id res chain seq x y z
N MET A 1 44.93 -47.40 -25.69
CA MET A 1 45.80 -47.01 -26.83
C MET A 1 46.05 -45.51 -26.74
N ARG A 2 47.33 -45.24 -26.43
CA ARG A 2 48.25 -44.23 -27.02
C ARG A 2 47.65 -42.79 -27.06
N ARG A 3 48.27 -41.82 -26.56
CA ARG A 3 49.64 -41.30 -26.16
C ARG A 3 49.44 -39.77 -26.21
N SER A 4 49.74 -39.08 -25.14
CA SER A 4 51.01 -38.32 -24.94
C SER A 4 51.21 -37.13 -25.87
N SER A 5 51.38 -35.94 -25.34
CA SER A 5 52.60 -35.15 -25.16
C SER A 5 52.24 -33.71 -24.83
N LEU A 6 52.57 -33.10 -23.71
CA LEU A 6 53.89 -32.53 -23.30
C LEU A 6 54.38 -31.35 -24.14
N ALA A 7 54.70 -30.31 -23.39
CA ALA A 7 55.73 -29.30 -23.52
C ALA A 7 55.19 -27.88 -23.88
N ALA A 8 55.69 -26.75 -23.43
CA ALA A 8 56.69 -26.40 -22.42
C ALA A 8 56.73 -24.89 -22.26
N LEU A 9 57.10 -24.45 -21.09
CA LEU A 9 57.90 -23.28 -20.72
C LEU A 9 57.95 -22.02 -21.60
N GLY A 10 57.82 -20.89 -20.93
CA GLY A 10 58.23 -19.58 -21.42
C GLY A 10 58.12 -18.52 -20.32
N MET A 11 59.13 -18.48 -19.47
CA MET A 11 59.35 -17.47 -18.43
C MET A 11 60.05 -16.25 -19.08
N VAL A 12 59.51 -15.04 -18.98
CA VAL A 12 60.31 -13.81 -19.07
C VAL A 12 59.73 -12.79 -18.10
N ALA A 13 60.57 -12.52 -17.10
CA ALA A 13 60.43 -11.37 -16.21
C ALA A 13 61.10 -10.15 -16.85
N VAL A 14 60.41 -9.03 -16.87
CA VAL A 14 61.04 -7.71 -17.00
C VAL A 14 60.46 -6.77 -15.97
N ALA A 15 61.29 -6.43 -15.02
CA ALA A 15 61.12 -5.33 -14.09
C ALA A 15 61.51 -4.03 -14.79
N ALA A 16 60.71 -3.00 -14.67
CA ALA A 16 61.14 -1.63 -14.87
C ALA A 16 60.47 -0.71 -13.84
N LEU A 17 61.33 -0.12 -13.06
CA LEU A 17 61.12 0.89 -12.03
C LEU A 17 60.87 2.29 -12.62
N LEU A 18 60.26 3.14 -11.78
CA LEU A 18 60.38 4.59 -11.64
C LEU A 18 59.53 5.48 -12.57
N LEU A 19 58.68 6.34 -11.96
CA LEU A 19 59.07 7.71 -11.51
C LEU A 19 57.90 8.33 -10.70
N ALA A 20 58.25 8.80 -9.52
CA ALA A 20 57.43 9.68 -8.72
C ALA A 20 57.33 11.03 -9.41
N GLY A 21 56.11 11.48 -9.71
CA GLY A 21 55.79 12.82 -10.13
C GLY A 21 54.83 13.45 -9.13
N CYS A 22 55.35 14.24 -8.18
CA CYS A 22 54.55 15.17 -7.41
C CYS A 22 54.07 16.29 -8.33
N ALA A 23 52.84 16.29 -8.73
CA ALA A 23 52.16 17.44 -9.29
C ALA A 23 51.32 18.08 -8.18
N SER A 24 51.73 19.24 -7.72
CA SER A 24 50.92 20.14 -6.87
C SER A 24 49.71 20.55 -7.64
N ALA A 25 48.53 20.10 -7.24
CA ALA A 25 47.27 20.62 -7.72
C ALA A 25 46.83 21.76 -6.80
N GLU A 26 46.60 22.92 -7.36
CA GLU A 26 45.98 24.07 -6.74
C GLU A 26 44.59 23.73 -6.22
N PRO A 27 44.11 24.38 -5.13
CA PRO A 27 42.77 24.14 -4.62
C PRO A 27 41.76 24.81 -5.57
N ASN A 28 41.16 24.02 -6.44
CA ASN A 28 39.96 24.43 -7.14
C ASN A 28 38.82 24.53 -6.11
N GLY A 29 38.06 25.63 -6.22
CA GLY A 29 36.96 25.98 -5.35
C GLY A 29 35.88 24.86 -5.25
N PRO A 30 34.92 25.05 -4.33
CA PRO A 30 33.92 24.04 -4.04
C PRO A 30 33.16 23.67 -5.32
N ALA A 31 33.30 22.42 -5.73
CA ALA A 31 32.41 21.82 -6.71
C ALA A 31 31.00 21.94 -6.14
N ALA A 32 30.13 22.62 -6.85
CA ALA A 32 28.71 22.61 -6.56
C ALA A 32 28.27 21.12 -6.58
N THR A 33 27.98 20.59 -5.41
CA THR A 33 27.29 19.32 -5.30
C THR A 33 25.92 19.55 -5.92
N GLU A 34 25.66 19.00 -7.10
CA GLU A 34 24.31 18.89 -7.61
C GLU A 34 23.51 18.16 -6.53
N PRO A 35 22.32 18.68 -6.17
CA PRO A 35 21.44 17.94 -5.27
C PRO A 35 21.15 16.59 -5.95
N ALA A 36 21.55 15.50 -5.30
CA ALA A 36 21.11 14.19 -5.70
C ALA A 36 19.57 14.24 -5.67
N THR A 37 18.94 14.04 -6.80
CA THR A 37 17.50 13.79 -6.86
C THR A 37 17.31 12.48 -6.14
N GLU A 38 16.96 12.53 -4.87
CA GLU A 38 16.54 11.35 -4.11
C GLU A 38 15.29 10.84 -4.81
N THR A 39 15.38 9.65 -5.36
CA THR A 39 14.21 8.92 -5.83
C THR A 39 13.34 8.67 -4.59
N PRO A 40 12.06 9.08 -4.58
CA PRO A 40 11.18 8.79 -3.46
C PRO A 40 11.24 7.30 -3.14
N GLN A 41 11.61 6.95 -1.92
CA GLN A 41 11.57 5.57 -1.44
C GLN A 41 10.20 5.39 -0.80
N SER A 42 9.36 4.54 -1.42
CA SER A 42 8.11 4.12 -0.80
C SER A 42 8.38 3.54 0.59
N ASP A 43 7.64 4.02 1.58
CA ASP A 43 7.73 3.50 2.94
C ASP A 43 7.13 2.08 2.96
N PRO A 44 7.88 1.04 3.39
CA PRO A 44 7.38 -0.32 3.42
C PRO A 44 6.21 -0.53 4.40
N ASP A 45 6.03 0.38 5.35
CA ASP A 45 4.96 0.33 6.35
C ASP A 45 3.71 1.11 5.93
N LEU A 46 3.76 1.78 4.77
CA LEU A 46 2.64 2.52 4.19
C LEU A 46 2.08 1.78 2.97
N GLY A 47 0.78 1.56 2.95
CA GLY A 47 0.07 0.96 1.83
C GLY A 47 -1.08 1.83 1.35
N ALA A 48 -1.51 1.63 0.09
CA ALA A 48 -2.67 2.32 -0.46
C ALA A 48 -3.46 1.40 -1.39
N ALA A 49 -4.80 1.56 -1.41
CA ALA A 49 -5.69 0.83 -2.30
C ALA A 49 -6.87 1.69 -2.76
N TRP A 50 -7.29 1.51 -4.01
CA TRP A 50 -8.53 2.11 -4.53
C TRP A 50 -9.77 1.43 -3.93
N LEU A 51 -10.77 2.22 -3.53
CA LEU A 51 -12.03 1.76 -2.96
C LEU A 51 -13.21 2.54 -3.55
N ASP A 52 -14.42 2.06 -3.31
CA ASP A 52 -15.69 2.73 -3.68
C ASP A 52 -15.71 3.26 -5.12
N GLY A 53 -15.30 2.43 -6.08
CA GLY A 53 -15.28 2.83 -7.49
C GLY A 53 -14.33 3.97 -7.85
N GLY A 54 -13.34 4.26 -7.01
CA GLY A 54 -12.37 5.34 -7.17
C GLY A 54 -12.69 6.61 -6.39
N ARG A 55 -13.77 6.61 -5.61
CA ARG A 55 -14.17 7.75 -4.75
C ARG A 55 -13.36 7.82 -3.46
N LEU A 56 -12.85 6.69 -3.01
CA LEU A 56 -12.05 6.57 -1.80
C LEU A 56 -10.71 5.88 -2.07
N ILE A 57 -9.71 6.27 -1.31
CA ILE A 57 -8.46 5.53 -1.15
C ILE A 57 -8.39 5.08 0.31
N GLY A 58 -8.05 3.82 0.54
CA GLY A 58 -7.67 3.33 1.86
C GLY A 58 -6.16 3.42 2.01
N LEU A 59 -5.69 4.19 2.99
CA LEU A 59 -4.29 4.21 3.40
C LEU A 59 -4.09 3.21 4.53
N VAL A 60 -3.14 2.31 4.37
CA VAL A 60 -2.73 1.36 5.43
C VAL A 60 -1.54 1.95 6.18
N THR A 61 -1.67 2.06 7.49
CA THR A 61 -0.58 2.40 8.40
C THR A 61 -0.48 1.34 9.50
N LEU A 62 0.65 1.25 10.18
CA LEU A 62 0.81 0.41 11.37
C LEU A 62 0.54 1.22 12.63
N GLY A 63 -0.14 0.64 13.60
CA GLY A 63 -0.39 1.29 14.88
C GLY A 63 -1.50 0.64 15.70
N SER A 64 -1.99 1.39 16.70
CA SER A 64 -3.05 0.94 17.59
C SER A 64 -4.35 0.61 16.83
N SER A 65 -4.93 -0.55 17.10
CA SER A 65 -6.21 -0.96 16.51
C SER A 65 -7.40 -0.10 16.93
N THR A 66 -7.30 0.60 18.07
CA THR A 66 -8.37 1.45 18.60
C THR A 66 -8.19 2.93 18.31
N CYS A 67 -7.03 3.32 17.78
CA CYS A 67 -6.70 4.71 17.49
C CYS A 67 -6.26 4.85 16.02
N VAL A 68 -7.24 4.85 15.12
CA VAL A 68 -7.01 5.03 13.68
C VAL A 68 -6.96 6.53 13.37
N PRO A 69 -5.88 7.04 12.73
CA PRO A 69 -5.82 8.43 12.32
C PRO A 69 -6.90 8.76 11.29
N GLN A 70 -7.28 10.02 11.22
CA GLN A 70 -8.24 10.51 10.24
C GLN A 70 -7.55 11.38 9.19
N ALA A 71 -7.97 11.29 7.95
CA ALA A 71 -7.53 12.23 6.93
C ALA A 71 -8.25 13.57 7.16
N GLU A 72 -7.48 14.64 7.36
CA GLU A 72 -8.01 16.01 7.50
C GLU A 72 -8.07 16.72 6.15
N GLU A 73 -7.02 16.58 5.35
CA GLU A 73 -6.89 17.21 4.03
C GLU A 73 -6.35 16.18 3.03
N ALA A 74 -6.80 16.30 1.80
CA ALA A 74 -6.30 15.51 0.67
C ALA A 74 -6.40 16.36 -0.60
N ASP A 75 -5.26 16.84 -1.08
CA ASP A 75 -5.16 17.74 -2.21
C ASP A 75 -4.22 17.19 -3.29
N LEU A 76 -4.58 17.35 -4.57
CA LEU A 76 -3.70 17.00 -5.67
C LEU A 76 -2.80 18.20 -6.02
N VAL A 77 -1.51 18.09 -5.66
CA VAL A 77 -0.50 19.13 -5.90
C VAL A 77 0.58 18.61 -6.85
N ASP A 78 0.72 19.23 -8.01
CA ASP A 78 1.74 18.84 -9.01
C ASP A 78 1.72 17.34 -9.40
N GLY A 79 0.54 16.70 -9.29
CA GLY A 79 0.35 15.28 -9.62
C GLY A 79 0.66 14.32 -8.49
N VAL A 80 0.93 14.82 -7.28
CA VAL A 80 1.06 14.07 -6.04
C VAL A 80 -0.18 14.31 -5.18
N LEU A 81 -0.79 13.28 -4.64
CA LEU A 81 -1.85 13.40 -3.65
C LEU A 81 -1.21 13.64 -2.27
N GLU A 82 -1.29 14.87 -1.79
CA GLU A 82 -0.83 15.22 -0.44
C GLU A 82 -1.94 14.96 0.56
N VAL A 83 -1.68 14.10 1.55
CA VAL A 83 -2.65 13.71 2.58
C VAL A 83 -2.10 14.07 3.95
N THR A 84 -2.86 14.85 4.71
CA THR A 84 -2.55 15.16 6.11
C THR A 84 -3.39 14.28 7.02
N LEU A 85 -2.73 13.54 7.92
CA LEU A 85 -3.38 12.70 8.91
C LEU A 85 -3.39 13.38 10.28
N ALA A 86 -4.59 13.46 10.87
CA ALA A 86 -4.76 13.87 12.25
C ALA A 86 -4.63 12.69 13.20
N GLU A 87 -3.90 12.89 14.27
CA GLU A 87 -3.87 11.96 15.37
C GLU A 87 -5.20 11.90 16.12
N PRO A 88 -5.56 10.74 16.68
CA PRO A 88 -6.65 10.64 17.62
C PRO A 88 -6.43 11.59 18.80
N ALA A 89 -7.53 12.05 19.42
CA ALA A 89 -7.45 12.99 20.55
C ALA A 89 -6.50 12.47 21.65
N ALA A 90 -5.66 13.36 22.21
CA ALA A 90 -4.60 13.00 23.14
C ALA A 90 -5.10 12.32 24.46
N ASP A 91 -6.39 12.45 24.77
CA ASP A 91 -7.05 11.81 25.91
C ASP A 91 -7.76 10.50 25.54
N GLN A 92 -7.73 10.07 24.27
CA GLN A 92 -8.29 8.79 23.82
C GLN A 92 -7.34 7.65 24.24
N PRO A 93 -7.83 6.64 24.99
CA PRO A 93 -7.01 5.48 25.32
C PRO A 93 -6.78 4.61 24.09
N CYS A 94 -5.52 4.47 23.70
CA CYS A 94 -5.10 3.61 22.60
C CYS A 94 -4.55 2.28 23.13
N THR A 95 -4.80 1.20 22.40
CA THR A 95 -4.13 -0.08 22.64
C THR A 95 -2.65 0.02 22.25
N MET A 96 -1.82 -0.80 22.91
CA MET A 96 -0.37 -0.84 22.62
C MET A 96 0.00 -1.89 21.58
N ASP A 97 -0.92 -2.25 20.71
CA ASP A 97 -0.69 -3.15 19.59
C ASP A 97 -0.15 -2.38 18.36
N LEU A 98 0.52 -3.10 17.49
CA LEU A 98 1.02 -2.58 16.22
C LEU A 98 0.43 -3.46 15.12
N VAL A 99 -0.70 -3.03 14.56
CA VAL A 99 -1.42 -3.77 13.52
C VAL A 99 -1.71 -2.89 12.30
N PRO A 100 -1.88 -3.48 11.12
CA PRO A 100 -2.36 -2.75 9.96
C PRO A 100 -3.76 -2.19 10.21
N ARG A 101 -3.94 -0.91 9.94
CA ARG A 101 -5.21 -0.19 10.09
C ARG A 101 -5.44 0.72 8.90
N VAL A 102 -6.69 1.06 8.60
CA VAL A 102 -7.06 1.81 7.39
C VAL A 102 -7.59 3.18 7.76
N THR A 103 -6.97 4.21 7.17
CA THR A 103 -7.55 5.56 7.09
C THR A 103 -8.18 5.73 5.72
N LEU A 104 -9.44 6.14 5.67
CA LEU A 104 -10.14 6.43 4.42
C LEU A 104 -9.91 7.88 4.01
N VAL A 105 -9.53 8.07 2.74
CA VAL A 105 -9.24 9.37 2.13
C VAL A 105 -10.21 9.58 0.98
N GLY A 106 -10.92 10.71 0.97
CA GLY A 106 -11.72 11.12 -0.18
C GLY A 106 -10.82 11.50 -1.36
N VAL A 107 -11.15 11.01 -2.54
CA VAL A 107 -10.37 11.30 -3.75
C VAL A 107 -10.85 12.60 -4.38
N PRO A 108 -9.96 13.61 -4.60
CA PRO A 108 -10.30 14.82 -5.33
C PRO A 108 -10.79 14.52 -6.76
N GLU A 109 -11.71 15.31 -7.29
CA GLU A 109 -12.34 15.06 -8.59
C GLU A 109 -11.39 15.20 -9.79
N ASP A 110 -10.25 15.89 -9.61
CA ASP A 110 -9.20 16.08 -10.62
C ASP A 110 -8.18 14.94 -10.67
N VAL A 111 -8.26 13.96 -9.77
CA VAL A 111 -7.45 12.73 -9.81
C VAL A 111 -7.96 11.83 -10.94
N ASP A 112 -7.04 11.32 -11.76
CA ASP A 112 -7.31 10.32 -12.79
C ASP A 112 -6.93 8.92 -12.27
N PRO A 113 -7.90 8.08 -11.83
CA PRO A 113 -7.59 6.77 -11.26
C PRO A 113 -6.97 5.79 -12.25
N ALA A 114 -7.02 6.05 -13.55
CA ALA A 114 -6.37 5.19 -14.55
C ALA A 114 -4.85 5.38 -14.61
N LYS A 115 -4.33 6.41 -13.96
CA LYS A 115 -2.89 6.69 -13.86
C LYS A 115 -2.34 6.28 -12.51
N ALA A 116 -1.04 6.00 -12.47
CA ALA A 116 -0.33 5.85 -11.20
C ALA A 116 -0.41 7.18 -10.44
N LEU A 117 -0.69 7.10 -9.15
CA LEU A 117 -0.86 8.22 -8.25
C LEU A 117 0.18 8.12 -7.12
N PRO A 118 1.22 8.95 -7.14
CA PRO A 118 2.08 9.13 -5.97
C PRO A 118 1.27 9.77 -4.84
N ILE A 119 1.41 9.26 -3.63
CA ILE A 119 0.74 9.76 -2.43
C ILE A 119 1.81 10.11 -1.41
N SER A 120 1.80 11.34 -0.93
CA SER A 120 2.63 11.83 0.16
C SER A 120 1.77 11.98 1.41
N VAL A 121 2.14 11.27 2.47
CA VAL A 121 1.40 11.28 3.74
C VAL A 121 2.21 12.04 4.78
N SER A 122 1.56 12.97 5.48
CA SER A 122 2.13 13.76 6.57
C SER A 122 1.21 13.75 7.78
N GLY A 123 1.77 14.00 8.96
CA GLY A 123 1.08 14.08 10.26
C GLY A 123 2.08 14.21 11.38
N GLU A 124 1.64 14.24 12.64
CA GLU A 124 2.57 14.38 13.78
C GLU A 124 3.57 13.21 13.83
N ASP A 125 3.08 11.97 13.69
CA ASP A 125 3.88 10.73 13.74
C ASP A 125 3.89 9.96 12.40
N TYR A 126 3.35 10.55 11.32
CA TYR A 126 3.28 9.92 10.00
C TYR A 126 4.04 10.73 8.97
N PHE A 127 4.99 10.09 8.34
CA PHE A 127 5.67 10.63 7.17
C PHE A 127 5.99 9.46 6.26
N GLY A 128 5.57 9.54 5.01
CA GLY A 128 5.89 8.51 4.06
C GLY A 128 5.32 8.80 2.68
N GLU A 129 5.79 8.06 1.72
CA GLU A 129 5.34 8.11 0.34
C GLU A 129 4.96 6.71 -0.11
N VAL A 130 3.88 6.60 -0.88
CA VAL A 130 3.45 5.35 -1.50
C VAL A 130 2.94 5.61 -2.90
N ASP A 131 3.32 4.74 -3.84
CA ASP A 131 2.81 4.77 -5.20
C ASP A 131 1.58 3.87 -5.32
N LEU A 132 0.42 4.45 -5.63
CA LEU A 132 -0.80 3.73 -5.94
C LEU A 132 -0.91 3.48 -7.44
N ALA A 133 -0.91 2.22 -7.85
CA ALA A 133 -1.04 1.86 -9.26
C ALA A 133 -2.38 2.32 -9.84
N GLY A 134 -2.37 2.76 -11.10
CA GLY A 134 -3.59 3.15 -11.79
C GLY A 134 -4.51 1.95 -12.09
N VAL A 135 -5.81 2.18 -11.98
CA VAL A 135 -6.87 1.20 -12.28
C VAL A 135 -7.89 1.83 -13.22
N GLY A 136 -8.00 1.25 -14.41
CA GLY A 136 -8.96 1.73 -15.42
C GLY A 136 -10.41 1.46 -15.02
N GLY A 137 -11.32 2.36 -15.42
CA GLY A 137 -12.75 2.20 -15.20
C GLY A 137 -13.27 2.70 -13.84
N LEU A 138 -12.40 3.17 -12.97
CA LEU A 138 -12.79 3.86 -11.76
C LEU A 138 -13.12 5.34 -12.06
N THR A 139 -13.98 5.93 -11.24
CA THR A 139 -14.41 7.33 -11.41
C THR A 139 -14.45 8.02 -10.06
N PRO A 140 -13.59 9.02 -9.81
CA PRO A 140 -13.64 9.79 -8.57
C PRO A 140 -14.87 10.71 -8.55
N GLY A 141 -15.19 11.20 -7.37
CA GLY A 141 -16.31 12.12 -7.16
C GLY A 141 -17.70 11.46 -7.23
N GLY A 142 -18.74 12.27 -7.09
CA GLY A 142 -20.13 11.82 -7.03
C GLY A 142 -20.51 11.16 -5.71
N GLU A 143 -21.74 10.65 -5.65
CA GLU A 143 -22.27 9.98 -4.47
C GLU A 143 -21.89 8.48 -4.49
N THR A 144 -21.66 7.92 -3.30
CA THR A 144 -21.44 6.49 -3.13
C THR A 144 -22.74 5.70 -3.34
N ASP A 145 -22.60 4.48 -3.86
CA ASP A 145 -23.69 3.52 -3.99
C ASP A 145 -23.89 2.69 -2.70
N TYR A 146 -23.06 2.90 -1.68
CA TYR A 146 -23.05 2.13 -0.43
C TYR A 146 -22.86 0.61 -0.64
N LEU A 147 -22.19 0.24 -1.72
CA LEU A 147 -21.88 -1.16 -2.02
C LEU A 147 -20.50 -1.53 -1.45
N PRO A 148 -20.31 -2.79 -1.04
CA PRO A 148 -18.97 -3.27 -0.68
C PRO A 148 -18.00 -3.12 -1.84
N SER A 149 -16.74 -2.83 -1.54
CA SER A 149 -15.66 -2.79 -2.51
C SER A 149 -14.36 -3.29 -1.90
N ALA A 150 -13.41 -3.69 -2.73
CA ALA A 150 -12.09 -4.08 -2.25
C ALA A 150 -10.99 -3.61 -3.22
N GLY A 151 -9.79 -3.43 -2.69
CA GLY A 151 -8.62 -3.04 -3.47
C GLY A 151 -7.33 -3.63 -2.92
N TRP A 152 -6.43 -4.06 -3.81
CA TRP A 152 -5.11 -4.53 -3.43
C TRP A 152 -4.29 -3.38 -2.87
N ALA A 153 -3.73 -3.58 -1.68
CA ALA A 153 -2.77 -2.66 -1.08
C ALA A 153 -1.34 -2.96 -1.59
N THR A 154 -0.42 -2.07 -1.25
CA THR A 154 0.96 -2.13 -1.77
C THR A 154 1.73 -3.35 -1.25
N ALA A 155 1.46 -3.81 -0.01
CA ALA A 155 2.13 -4.98 0.55
C ALA A 155 1.64 -6.28 -0.12
N PRO A 156 2.55 -7.25 -0.39
CA PRO A 156 2.20 -8.49 -1.10
C PRO A 156 1.04 -9.25 -0.44
N GLY A 157 0.02 -9.57 -1.23
CA GLY A 157 -1.16 -10.31 -0.80
C GLY A 157 -2.09 -9.53 0.15
N GLN A 158 -1.78 -8.30 0.50
CA GLN A 158 -2.61 -7.46 1.35
C GLN A 158 -3.67 -6.72 0.51
N PHE A 159 -4.87 -6.64 1.03
CA PHE A 159 -5.97 -5.88 0.42
C PHE A 159 -6.86 -5.25 1.50
N ILE A 160 -7.61 -4.25 1.09
CA ILE A 160 -8.60 -3.59 1.94
C ILE A 160 -9.98 -3.99 1.47
N VAL A 161 -10.88 -4.31 2.41
CA VAL A 161 -12.31 -4.46 2.14
C VAL A 161 -13.04 -3.30 2.81
N LEU A 162 -13.81 -2.58 2.00
CA LEU A 162 -14.73 -1.53 2.46
C LEU A 162 -16.15 -2.10 2.50
N THR A 163 -16.83 -1.90 3.59
CA THR A 163 -18.26 -2.18 3.76
C THR A 163 -18.97 -0.96 4.32
N TRP A 164 -20.31 -0.96 4.27
CA TRP A 164 -21.13 0.15 4.76
C TRP A 164 -22.14 -0.35 5.78
N GLY A 165 -22.43 0.44 6.80
CA GLY A 165 -23.44 0.13 7.81
C GLY A 165 -23.14 0.75 9.17
N SER A 166 -23.65 0.11 10.23
CA SER A 166 -23.59 0.60 11.60
C SER A 166 -22.16 0.90 12.08
N SER A 167 -21.95 2.06 12.68
CA SER A 167 -20.68 2.44 13.31
C SER A 167 -20.36 1.63 14.57
N THR A 168 -21.37 1.05 15.23
CA THR A 168 -21.18 0.26 16.46
C THR A 168 -21.13 -1.23 16.24
N CYS A 169 -21.45 -1.72 15.03
CA CYS A 169 -21.40 -3.12 14.63
C CYS A 169 -20.47 -3.27 13.42
N VAL A 170 -19.19 -3.02 13.63
CA VAL A 170 -18.18 -3.16 12.58
C VAL A 170 -17.95 -4.66 12.32
N PRO A 171 -18.06 -5.14 11.06
CA PRO A 171 -17.82 -6.53 10.74
C PRO A 171 -16.38 -6.93 11.02
N VAL A 172 -16.19 -8.10 11.65
CA VAL A 172 -14.86 -8.65 11.93
C VAL A 172 -14.58 -9.78 10.94
N ILE A 173 -13.45 -9.70 10.24
CA ILE A 173 -13.00 -10.78 9.35
C ILE A 173 -12.44 -11.90 10.21
N SER A 174 -13.03 -13.10 10.11
CA SER A 174 -12.59 -14.29 10.83
C SER A 174 -11.66 -15.16 10.00
N ASP A 175 -11.82 -15.17 8.68
CA ASP A 175 -11.00 -16.00 7.78
C ASP A 175 -10.90 -15.38 6.39
N VAL A 176 -9.77 -15.63 5.72
CA VAL A 176 -9.54 -15.29 4.32
C VAL A 176 -8.82 -16.44 3.64
N ALA A 177 -9.43 -17.00 2.60
CA ALA A 177 -8.89 -18.14 1.88
C ALA A 177 -8.97 -17.96 0.36
N ALA A 178 -7.88 -18.29 -0.35
CA ALA A 178 -7.93 -18.41 -1.81
C ALA A 178 -8.77 -19.68 -2.15
N THR A 179 -9.86 -19.49 -2.88
CA THR A 179 -10.82 -20.56 -3.24
C THR A 179 -10.77 -20.94 -4.69
N GLY A 180 -10.07 -20.13 -5.50
CA GLY A 180 -9.89 -20.38 -6.93
C GLY A 180 -8.63 -19.68 -7.48
N PRO A 181 -8.36 -19.85 -8.79
CA PRO A 181 -7.18 -19.24 -9.43
C PRO A 181 -7.24 -17.70 -9.50
N ALA A 182 -8.42 -17.11 -9.41
CA ALA A 182 -8.67 -15.66 -9.33
C ALA A 182 -9.85 -15.38 -8.40
N GLU A 183 -9.96 -16.12 -7.32
CA GLU A 183 -11.05 -16.02 -6.37
C GLU A 183 -10.55 -16.26 -4.94
N LEU A 184 -11.05 -15.48 -4.01
CA LEU A 184 -10.87 -15.68 -2.58
C LEU A 184 -12.21 -15.53 -1.84
N THR A 185 -12.31 -16.12 -0.68
CA THR A 185 -13.45 -15.94 0.22
C THR A 185 -13.01 -15.16 1.45
N VAL A 186 -13.78 -14.14 1.80
CA VAL A 186 -13.66 -13.38 3.05
C VAL A 186 -14.84 -13.78 3.93
N THR A 187 -14.56 -14.37 5.08
CA THR A 187 -15.60 -14.79 6.04
C THR A 187 -15.63 -13.81 7.22
N TYR A 188 -16.82 -13.33 7.53
CA TYR A 188 -17.07 -12.45 8.67
C TYR A 188 -17.67 -13.21 9.84
N GLU A 189 -17.30 -12.80 11.05
CA GLU A 189 -17.95 -13.27 12.28
C GLU A 189 -19.41 -12.77 12.33
N ALA A 190 -20.30 -13.60 12.82
CA ALA A 190 -21.67 -13.16 13.04
C ALA A 190 -21.73 -12.15 14.20
N VAL A 191 -22.46 -11.06 14.01
CA VAL A 191 -22.76 -10.12 15.10
C VAL A 191 -23.58 -10.84 16.17
N PRO A 192 -23.24 -10.74 17.47
CA PRO A 192 -24.03 -11.32 18.55
C PRO A 192 -25.50 -10.85 18.51
N GLU A 193 -26.43 -11.78 18.73
CA GLU A 193 -27.88 -11.49 18.62
C GLU A 193 -28.36 -10.40 19.59
N ASP A 194 -27.66 -10.19 20.70
CA ASP A 194 -27.96 -9.20 21.73
C ASP A 194 -27.22 -7.88 21.54
N GLN A 195 -26.37 -7.76 20.50
CA GLN A 195 -25.65 -6.53 20.22
C GLN A 195 -26.58 -5.49 19.57
N VAL A 196 -26.65 -4.33 20.19
CA VAL A 196 -27.43 -3.20 19.65
C VAL A 196 -26.59 -2.42 18.65
N CYS A 197 -27.02 -2.41 17.40
CA CYS A 197 -26.38 -1.65 16.34
C CYS A 197 -27.08 -0.30 16.11
N THR A 198 -26.30 0.73 15.82
CA THR A 198 -26.83 2.02 15.35
C THR A 198 -27.43 1.86 13.95
N MET A 199 -28.35 2.76 13.60
CA MET A 199 -29.00 2.76 12.27
C MET A 199 -28.32 3.75 11.29
N ASP A 200 -27.07 4.06 11.53
CA ASP A 200 -26.26 4.88 10.63
C ASP A 200 -25.64 4.05 9.50
N MET A 201 -25.21 4.73 8.45
CA MET A 201 -24.58 4.14 7.29
C MET A 201 -23.20 4.80 7.11
N VAL A 202 -22.18 4.24 7.76
CA VAL A 202 -20.81 4.75 7.70
C VAL A 202 -19.88 3.77 6.95
N PRO A 203 -18.79 4.25 6.36
CA PRO A 203 -17.78 3.37 5.77
C PRO A 203 -17.03 2.62 6.86
N ARG A 204 -16.79 1.34 6.65
CA ARG A 204 -16.09 0.44 7.57
C ARG A 204 -15.05 -0.34 6.78
N ALA A 205 -13.78 0.01 6.95
CA ALA A 205 -12.68 -0.60 6.22
C ALA A 205 -11.88 -1.54 7.12
N ALA A 206 -11.47 -2.67 6.56
CA ALA A 206 -10.62 -3.65 7.22
C ALA A 206 -9.49 -4.09 6.30
N VAL A 207 -8.30 -4.29 6.88
CA VAL A 207 -7.16 -4.91 6.17
C VAL A 207 -7.29 -6.42 6.25
N ALA A 208 -7.04 -7.07 5.13
CA ALA A 208 -6.98 -8.52 5.01
C ALA A 208 -5.75 -8.93 4.20
N ALA A 209 -5.36 -10.19 4.31
CA ALA A 209 -4.26 -10.73 3.53
C ALA A 209 -4.53 -12.16 3.08
N VAL A 210 -4.06 -12.49 1.86
CA VAL A 210 -4.16 -13.82 1.29
C VAL A 210 -2.86 -14.18 0.56
N ASN A 211 -2.52 -15.46 0.54
CA ASN A 211 -1.38 -15.96 -0.22
C ASN A 211 -1.84 -16.61 -1.54
N GLY A 212 -0.93 -16.62 -2.53
CA GLY A 212 -1.12 -17.40 -3.76
C GLY A 212 -1.84 -16.69 -4.90
N LEU A 213 -2.16 -15.39 -4.75
CA LEU A 213 -2.82 -14.59 -5.78
C LEU A 213 -1.93 -13.42 -6.29
N ALA A 214 -0.63 -13.44 -6.01
CA ALA A 214 0.30 -12.42 -6.49
C ALA A 214 0.33 -12.40 -8.04
N GLY A 215 0.24 -11.21 -8.62
CA GLY A 215 0.23 -11.00 -10.07
C GLY A 215 -1.04 -11.49 -10.79
N VAL A 216 -2.06 -11.96 -10.06
CA VAL A 216 -3.33 -12.38 -10.66
C VAL A 216 -4.22 -11.16 -10.87
N ALA A 217 -4.69 -10.97 -12.10
CA ALA A 217 -5.65 -9.93 -12.45
C ALA A 217 -7.09 -10.40 -12.23
N ASP A 218 -8.01 -9.42 -12.15
CA ASP A 218 -9.47 -9.64 -12.09
C ASP A 218 -9.91 -10.59 -10.94
N VAL A 219 -9.23 -10.52 -9.80
CA VAL A 219 -9.58 -11.33 -8.64
C VAL A 219 -10.93 -10.89 -8.07
N GLN A 220 -11.76 -11.89 -7.75
CA GLN A 220 -13.04 -11.70 -7.06
C GLN A 220 -12.92 -12.09 -5.60
N ALA A 221 -13.45 -11.25 -4.71
CA ALA A 221 -13.68 -11.60 -3.32
C ALA A 221 -15.13 -11.98 -3.11
N ILE A 222 -15.36 -13.15 -2.52
CA ILE A 222 -16.70 -13.62 -2.11
C ILE A 222 -16.86 -13.34 -0.62
N LEU A 223 -17.72 -12.41 -0.28
CA LEU A 223 -18.03 -12.05 1.11
C LEU A 223 -19.08 -12.98 1.67
N THR A 224 -18.81 -13.60 2.82
CA THR A 224 -19.69 -14.55 3.50
C THR A 224 -19.73 -14.29 5.01
N GLY A 225 -20.75 -14.77 5.67
CA GLY A 225 -20.95 -14.56 7.12
C GLY A 225 -21.54 -13.19 7.44
N ASP A 226 -21.96 -12.99 8.69
CA ASP A 226 -22.70 -11.81 9.12
C ASP A 226 -23.86 -11.47 8.16
N GLN A 227 -23.85 -10.27 7.62
CA GLN A 227 -24.85 -9.79 6.65
C GLN A 227 -24.59 -10.23 5.20
N PHE A 228 -23.52 -10.97 4.93
CA PHE A 228 -23.11 -11.34 3.57
C PHE A 228 -23.43 -12.81 3.26
N ASP A 229 -24.16 -13.05 2.18
CA ASP A 229 -24.51 -14.37 1.67
C ASP A 229 -23.95 -14.57 0.26
N GLY A 230 -22.62 -14.75 0.17
CA GLY A 230 -21.94 -14.96 -1.10
C GLY A 230 -21.90 -13.74 -2.02
N VAL A 231 -21.70 -12.56 -1.45
CA VAL A 231 -21.61 -11.31 -2.25
C VAL A 231 -20.26 -11.24 -2.96
N ALA A 232 -20.28 -11.33 -4.29
CA ALA A 232 -19.08 -11.23 -5.12
C ALA A 232 -18.74 -9.77 -5.42
N ILE A 233 -17.51 -9.36 -5.15
CA ILE A 233 -16.98 -8.03 -5.46
C ILE A 233 -15.62 -8.15 -6.15
N PRO A 234 -15.28 -7.28 -7.13
CA PRO A 234 -13.94 -7.22 -7.68
C PRO A 234 -12.97 -6.63 -6.65
N ILE A 235 -11.72 -7.10 -6.67
CA ILE A 235 -10.63 -6.44 -5.97
C ILE A 235 -9.89 -5.57 -6.98
N TYR A 236 -9.90 -4.25 -6.79
CA TYR A 236 -9.29 -3.29 -7.70
C TYR A 236 -7.76 -3.43 -7.70
N GLY A 237 -7.17 -3.35 -8.87
CA GLY A 237 -5.73 -3.47 -9.05
C GLY A 237 -5.23 -4.92 -9.13
N VAL A 238 -3.96 -5.11 -8.88
CA VAL A 238 -3.27 -6.40 -8.91
C VAL A 238 -2.38 -6.51 -7.68
N SER A 239 -2.42 -7.65 -7.00
CA SER A 239 -1.52 -7.91 -5.86
C SER A 239 -0.06 -7.95 -6.30
N ALA A 240 0.80 -7.30 -5.55
CA ALA A 240 2.25 -7.37 -5.71
C ALA A 240 2.79 -8.77 -5.38
#